data_41755c9bf4fd4a8622ca53d5d0115ce5
#
_entry.id   41755c9bf4fd4a8622ca53d5d0115ce5
#
_cell.length_a   1.000
_cell.length_b   1.000
_cell.length_c   1.000
_cell.angle_alpha   90.00
_cell.angle_beta   90.00
_cell.angle_gamma   90.00
#
_symmetry.space_group_name_H-M   'P 1'
#
loop_
_entity.id
_entity.type
_entity.pdbx_description
1 polymer ?
#
loop_
_entity_poly.entity_id
_entity_poly.type
_entity_poly.pdbx_seq_one_letter_code
_entity_poly.pdbx_strand_id
1 'polypeptide(L)'
;MNPTNTNLATKKEWIGLAVIALPCLLYAMDLTVLYLAVPHLTEDLKPTGSQLLWIVDIYGFLVAGFLVTMGTLGDRIGRRKLLMIGAASFGVASVLAAFSKNAEMLIATRALLGITAATLAPSTLSLIRNMFLDANQRTVAIGIWGTSFSIDGAIGPLIGGLLLEHFWWGSVFLLSVPVMILLLIAGPKLLPEFKDPNAGSLDIPSVILSLSSVLSIIYGFKRVAEDGWEVLSFLFIVSGFLIGTLFIRRQQNLKDPLIDLQLFKVPAFSAALIANSLTIFVGLGSFLFLAQYLQLVLGLSPLVAGFWTLPSAAGNVVGSLAVPMLVRKIRPIIVVSGGLVLNIVGLAFYALVDANSGLVYVVIGSVIISLGICSVVILGTDLIVGSAPPERAGAAASISETGVEFGGVLGIAVLGSIGTAVYKNRMDGLNFNGISPESMESAKGTLGAAVSVAKELPEDIALSLLHSAKHAFTDSFQLVSIICAVISFVLAITIFIMRKSLEKEES
;
A
#
# COMPACT_ATOMS: atom_id res chain seq x y z
N MET A 1 -3.28 6.82 -47.77
CA MET A 1 -2.40 6.52 -46.62
C MET A 1 -3.20 5.62 -45.68
N ASN A 2 -2.78 4.38 -45.51
CA ASN A 2 -3.51 3.40 -44.69
C ASN A 2 -3.37 3.74 -43.20
N PRO A 3 -4.44 3.93 -42.44
CA PRO A 3 -4.38 4.23 -40.98
C PRO A 3 -4.41 2.96 -40.11
N THR A 4 -3.62 1.93 -40.45
CA THR A 4 -3.61 0.66 -39.72
C THR A 4 -2.20 0.20 -39.34
N ASN A 5 -1.38 1.13 -38.87
CA ASN A 5 -0.20 0.75 -38.12
C ASN A 5 -0.48 1.03 -36.62
N THR A 6 -1.44 0.32 -36.06
CA THR A 6 -1.60 0.25 -34.61
C THR A 6 -0.36 -0.43 -34.08
N ASN A 7 0.45 0.26 -33.27
CA ASN A 7 1.61 -0.27 -32.54
C ASN A 7 1.12 -1.23 -31.43
N LEU A 8 0.45 -2.30 -31.83
CA LEU A 8 -0.03 -3.33 -30.93
C LEU A 8 1.15 -4.13 -30.39
N ALA A 9 1.11 -4.42 -29.10
CA ALA A 9 2.11 -5.24 -28.43
C ALA A 9 2.10 -6.68 -29.00
N THR A 10 3.26 -7.23 -29.22
CA THR A 10 3.46 -8.59 -29.69
C THR A 10 3.46 -9.60 -28.53
N LYS A 11 3.57 -10.90 -28.84
CA LYS A 11 3.71 -11.94 -27.80
C LYS A 11 4.92 -11.71 -26.89
N LYS A 12 5.95 -11.04 -27.40
CA LYS A 12 7.16 -10.74 -26.62
C LYS A 12 6.87 -9.77 -25.47
N GLU A 13 6.12 -8.69 -25.73
CA GLU A 13 5.74 -7.71 -24.72
C GLU A 13 4.83 -8.33 -23.65
N TRP A 14 3.89 -9.19 -24.03
CA TRP A 14 3.01 -9.89 -23.07
C TRP A 14 3.76 -10.89 -22.21
N ILE A 15 4.75 -11.63 -22.75
CA ILE A 15 5.64 -12.50 -21.96
C ILE A 15 6.51 -11.64 -21.03
N GLY A 16 7.03 -10.50 -21.55
CA GLY A 16 7.77 -9.53 -20.74
C GLY A 16 6.97 -9.02 -19.56
N LEU A 17 5.68 -8.72 -19.76
CA LEU A 17 4.76 -8.33 -18.68
C LEU A 17 4.65 -9.43 -17.60
N ALA A 18 4.47 -10.69 -18.00
CA ALA A 18 4.41 -11.79 -17.04
C ALA A 18 5.71 -11.90 -16.21
N VAL A 19 6.87 -11.69 -16.85
CA VAL A 19 8.17 -11.75 -16.17
C VAL A 19 8.35 -10.59 -15.17
N ILE A 20 7.84 -9.39 -15.44
CA ILE A 20 7.94 -8.26 -14.50
C ILE A 20 6.81 -8.23 -13.45
N ALA A 21 5.71 -8.94 -13.67
CA ALA A 21 4.63 -9.07 -12.70
C ALA A 21 5.02 -9.95 -11.49
N LEU A 22 5.87 -10.97 -11.69
CA LEU A 22 6.32 -11.87 -10.63
C LEU A 22 7.13 -11.15 -9.53
N PRO A 23 8.14 -10.31 -9.82
CA PRO A 23 8.81 -9.50 -8.80
C PRO A 23 7.87 -8.59 -8.01
N CYS A 24 6.82 -8.05 -8.64
CA CYS A 24 5.84 -7.21 -7.96
C CYS A 24 4.98 -8.01 -6.98
N LEU A 25 4.62 -9.24 -7.33
CA LEU A 25 3.96 -10.16 -6.40
C LEU A 25 4.86 -10.44 -5.18
N LEU A 26 6.14 -10.73 -5.38
CA LEU A 26 7.07 -10.99 -4.29
C LEU A 26 7.35 -9.76 -3.42
N TYR A 27 7.38 -8.58 -4.03
CA TYR A 27 7.45 -7.30 -3.32
C TYR A 27 6.32 -7.17 -2.29
N ALA A 28 5.08 -7.49 -2.69
CA ALA A 28 3.93 -7.45 -1.81
C ALA A 28 3.98 -8.59 -0.76
N MET A 29 4.32 -9.81 -1.18
CA MET A 29 4.39 -11.00 -0.31
C MET A 29 5.43 -10.87 0.82
N ASP A 30 6.49 -10.09 0.64
CA ASP A 30 7.53 -9.94 1.65
C ASP A 30 6.99 -9.43 2.99
N LEU A 31 5.99 -8.55 2.96
CA LEU A 31 5.34 -8.05 4.18
C LEU A 31 4.41 -9.09 4.81
N THR A 32 3.53 -9.69 4.03
CA THR A 32 2.50 -10.62 4.52
C THR A 32 3.11 -11.91 5.07
N VAL A 33 4.10 -12.46 4.38
CA VAL A 33 4.79 -13.69 4.78
C VAL A 33 5.66 -13.46 6.02
N LEU A 34 6.28 -12.28 6.14
CA LEU A 34 7.05 -11.94 7.34
C LEU A 34 6.18 -11.95 8.61
N TYR A 35 4.96 -11.38 8.57
CA TYR A 35 4.08 -11.40 9.73
C TYR A 35 3.80 -12.81 10.24
N LEU A 36 3.70 -13.79 9.35
CA LEU A 36 3.54 -15.20 9.73
C LEU A 36 4.82 -15.80 10.33
N ALA A 37 5.99 -15.30 9.90
CA ALA A 37 7.28 -15.77 10.40
C ALA A 37 7.66 -15.17 11.77
N VAL A 38 7.02 -14.06 12.19
CA VAL A 38 7.35 -13.35 13.46
C VAL A 38 7.43 -14.27 14.68
N PRO A 39 6.50 -15.19 14.97
CA PRO A 39 6.60 -16.06 16.13
C PRO A 39 7.88 -16.92 16.12
N HIS A 40 8.17 -17.59 14.99
CA HIS A 40 9.35 -18.45 14.83
C HIS A 40 10.67 -17.66 14.90
N LEU A 41 10.68 -16.50 14.26
CA LEU A 41 11.80 -15.57 14.28
C LEU A 41 12.07 -15.04 15.70
N THR A 42 11.01 -14.75 16.46
CA THR A 42 11.13 -14.26 17.85
C THR A 42 11.68 -15.33 18.77
N GLU A 43 11.32 -16.59 18.57
CA GLU A 43 11.83 -17.72 19.33
C GLU A 43 13.34 -17.94 19.06
N ASP A 44 13.76 -17.82 17.79
CA ASP A 44 15.13 -18.12 17.35
C ASP A 44 16.10 -16.94 17.61
N LEU A 45 15.76 -15.73 17.16
CA LEU A 45 16.63 -14.55 17.25
C LEU A 45 16.46 -13.75 18.55
N LYS A 46 15.40 -13.98 19.32
CA LYS A 46 15.07 -13.30 20.61
C LYS A 46 15.23 -11.78 20.55
N PRO A 47 14.62 -11.10 19.56
CA PRO A 47 14.73 -9.65 19.42
C PRO A 47 14.09 -8.95 20.61
N THR A 48 14.58 -7.77 20.97
CA THR A 48 13.83 -6.86 21.83
C THR A 48 12.57 -6.36 21.12
N GLY A 49 11.59 -5.83 21.89
CA GLY A 49 10.37 -5.27 21.29
C GLY A 49 10.67 -4.20 20.22
N SER A 50 11.63 -3.29 20.49
CA SER A 50 12.05 -2.28 19.51
C SER A 50 12.72 -2.90 18.28
N GLN A 51 13.58 -3.91 18.45
CA GLN A 51 14.20 -4.60 17.31
C GLN A 51 13.17 -5.32 16.45
N LEU A 52 12.15 -5.94 17.05
CA LEU A 52 11.07 -6.59 16.32
C LEU A 52 10.27 -5.60 15.47
N LEU A 53 9.94 -4.43 16.01
CA LEU A 53 9.32 -3.36 15.26
C LEU A 53 10.18 -2.92 14.07
N TRP A 54 11.49 -2.74 14.28
CA TRP A 54 12.40 -2.39 13.18
C TRP A 54 12.51 -3.50 12.12
N ILE A 55 12.53 -4.77 12.50
CA ILE A 55 12.52 -5.90 11.55
C ILE A 55 11.31 -5.82 10.62
N VAL A 56 10.14 -5.51 11.17
CA VAL A 56 8.89 -5.43 10.38
C VAL A 56 8.88 -4.19 9.49
N ASP A 57 9.28 -3.04 10.02
CA ASP A 57 8.95 -1.74 9.43
C ASP A 57 10.02 -1.18 8.50
N ILE A 58 11.30 -1.48 8.74
CA ILE A 58 12.43 -0.86 8.02
C ILE A 58 12.35 -1.08 6.51
N TYR A 59 11.81 -2.23 6.08
CA TYR A 59 11.58 -2.52 4.67
C TYR A 59 10.65 -1.50 4.03
N GLY A 60 9.43 -1.35 4.57
CA GLY A 60 8.43 -0.41 4.04
C GLY A 60 8.90 1.05 4.11
N PHE A 61 9.59 1.44 5.18
CA PHE A 61 10.16 2.78 5.31
C PHE A 61 11.15 3.10 4.20
N LEU A 62 12.07 2.18 3.92
CA LEU A 62 13.07 2.40 2.89
C LEU A 62 12.50 2.25 1.49
N VAL A 63 11.51 1.37 1.28
CA VAL A 63 10.77 1.36 0.02
C VAL A 63 10.18 2.74 -0.25
N ALA A 64 9.35 3.26 0.64
CA ALA A 64 8.68 4.55 0.45
C ALA A 64 9.68 5.71 0.27
N GLY A 65 10.76 5.72 1.07
CA GLY A 65 11.80 6.74 0.99
C GLY A 65 12.54 6.75 -0.35
N PHE A 66 12.89 5.57 -0.87
CA PHE A 66 13.71 5.45 -2.08
C PHE A 66 12.91 5.43 -3.39
N LEU A 67 11.57 5.27 -3.38
CA LEU A 67 10.74 5.19 -4.59
C LEU A 67 11.04 6.31 -5.60
N VAL A 68 10.99 7.57 -5.17
CA VAL A 68 11.23 8.74 -6.04
C VAL A 68 12.65 8.73 -6.59
N THR A 69 13.63 8.43 -5.75
CA THR A 69 15.04 8.38 -6.14
C THR A 69 15.28 7.28 -7.16
N MET A 70 14.74 6.08 -6.95
CA MET A 70 14.92 4.93 -7.85
C MET A 70 14.15 5.12 -9.16
N GLY A 71 12.98 5.74 -9.13
CA GLY A 71 12.26 6.11 -10.33
C GLY A 71 13.09 7.04 -11.23
N THR A 72 13.63 8.11 -10.68
CA THR A 72 14.45 9.08 -11.41
C THR A 72 15.82 8.48 -11.81
N LEU A 73 16.41 7.65 -10.97
CA LEU A 73 17.65 6.94 -11.30
C LEU A 73 17.45 6.02 -12.51
N GLY A 74 16.30 5.33 -12.59
CA GLY A 74 15.98 4.47 -13.73
C GLY A 74 15.87 5.23 -15.05
N ASP A 75 15.30 6.44 -15.05
CA ASP A 75 15.25 7.29 -16.25
C ASP A 75 16.67 7.65 -16.73
N ARG A 76 17.62 7.79 -15.81
CA ARG A 76 19.00 8.21 -16.10
C ARG A 76 19.92 7.09 -16.53
N ILE A 77 19.91 5.95 -15.84
CA ILE A 77 20.85 4.83 -16.13
C ILE A 77 20.24 3.75 -17.04
N GLY A 78 18.93 3.77 -17.21
CA GLY A 78 18.16 2.78 -17.98
C GLY A 78 17.24 1.96 -17.09
N ARG A 79 15.99 1.77 -17.52
CA ARG A 79 14.93 1.11 -16.77
C ARG A 79 15.20 -0.37 -16.55
N ARG A 80 15.51 -1.09 -17.63
CA ARG A 80 15.89 -2.49 -17.55
C ARG A 80 17.15 -2.66 -16.73
N LYS A 81 18.16 -1.81 -16.94
CA LYS A 81 19.43 -1.88 -16.20
C LYS A 81 19.20 -1.73 -14.70
N LEU A 82 18.42 -0.72 -14.26
CA LEU A 82 18.09 -0.53 -12.85
C LEU A 82 17.31 -1.72 -12.30
N LEU A 83 16.32 -2.23 -13.03
CA LEU A 83 15.54 -3.41 -12.64
C LEU A 83 16.44 -4.64 -12.44
N MET A 84 17.42 -4.88 -13.34
CA MET A 84 18.36 -5.98 -13.22
C MET A 84 19.28 -5.83 -12.00
N ILE A 85 19.79 -4.62 -11.75
CA ILE A 85 20.59 -4.33 -10.55
C ILE A 85 19.75 -4.56 -9.29
N GLY A 86 18.51 -4.04 -9.28
CA GLY A 86 17.56 -4.25 -8.19
C GLY A 86 17.29 -5.72 -7.93
N ALA A 87 16.98 -6.49 -8.97
CA ALA A 87 16.72 -7.93 -8.87
C ALA A 87 17.93 -8.72 -8.32
N ALA A 88 19.13 -8.43 -8.81
CA ALA A 88 20.35 -9.07 -8.31
C ALA A 88 20.58 -8.73 -6.83
N SER A 89 20.51 -7.45 -6.48
CA SER A 89 20.68 -6.98 -5.10
C SER A 89 19.60 -7.49 -4.16
N PHE A 90 18.32 -7.54 -4.61
CA PHE A 90 17.23 -8.11 -3.85
C PHE A 90 17.43 -9.59 -3.59
N GLY A 91 17.83 -10.37 -4.60
CA GLY A 91 18.13 -11.79 -4.45
C GLY A 91 19.27 -12.04 -3.45
N VAL A 92 20.37 -11.26 -3.52
CA VAL A 92 21.46 -11.34 -2.55
C VAL A 92 20.99 -10.97 -1.15
N ALA A 93 20.27 -9.85 -1.00
CA ALA A 93 19.73 -9.42 0.29
C ALA A 93 18.77 -10.45 0.90
N SER A 94 17.96 -11.11 0.07
CA SER A 94 17.05 -12.20 0.48
C SER A 94 17.82 -13.41 1.03
N VAL A 95 18.92 -13.82 0.38
CA VAL A 95 19.79 -14.89 0.90
C VAL A 95 20.41 -14.47 2.23
N LEU A 96 20.92 -13.24 2.33
CA LEU A 96 21.51 -12.74 3.59
C LEU A 96 20.46 -12.65 4.71
N ALA A 97 19.22 -12.24 4.40
CA ALA A 97 18.11 -12.21 5.37
C ALA A 97 17.76 -13.62 5.86
N ALA A 98 17.67 -14.58 4.94
CA ALA A 98 17.36 -15.98 5.28
C ALA A 98 18.36 -16.61 6.28
N PHE A 99 19.63 -16.22 6.21
CA PHE A 99 20.69 -16.74 7.07
C PHE A 99 21.14 -15.74 8.15
N SER A 100 20.28 -14.79 8.53
CA SER A 100 20.55 -13.84 9.61
C SER A 100 20.68 -14.56 10.95
N LYS A 101 21.74 -14.23 11.69
CA LYS A 101 22.10 -14.89 12.96
C LYS A 101 21.65 -14.10 14.20
N ASN A 102 21.26 -12.87 14.03
CA ASN A 102 20.78 -11.97 15.10
C ASN A 102 19.84 -10.92 14.53
N ALA A 103 19.14 -10.21 15.42
CA ALA A 103 18.17 -9.20 15.06
C ALA A 103 18.77 -8.02 14.25
N GLU A 104 19.99 -7.57 14.61
CA GLU A 104 20.66 -6.46 13.94
C GLU A 104 21.00 -6.81 12.49
N MET A 105 21.48 -8.01 12.24
CA MET A 105 21.76 -8.49 10.87
C MET A 105 20.46 -8.55 10.06
N LEU A 106 19.37 -9.03 10.67
CA LEU A 106 18.08 -9.08 9.98
C LEU A 106 17.54 -7.68 9.68
N ILE A 107 17.63 -6.72 10.61
CA ILE A 107 17.27 -5.33 10.38
C ILE A 107 18.07 -4.75 9.21
N ALA A 108 19.39 -4.95 9.19
CA ALA A 108 20.26 -4.45 8.13
C ALA A 108 19.92 -5.07 6.76
N THR A 109 19.66 -6.37 6.72
CA THR A 109 19.27 -7.05 5.46
C THR A 109 17.87 -6.67 5.00
N ARG A 110 16.92 -6.46 5.91
CA ARG A 110 15.59 -5.90 5.63
C ARG A 110 15.68 -4.47 5.09
N ALA A 111 16.59 -3.66 5.62
CA ALA A 111 16.88 -2.33 5.09
C ALA A 111 17.38 -2.41 3.64
N LEU A 112 18.32 -3.32 3.35
CA LEU A 112 18.81 -3.53 2.01
C LEU A 112 17.70 -4.05 1.06
N LEU A 113 16.85 -4.96 1.52
CA LEU A 113 15.68 -5.42 0.79
C LEU A 113 14.75 -4.26 0.43
N GLY A 114 14.46 -3.35 1.36
CA GLY A 114 13.62 -2.17 1.12
C GLY A 114 14.20 -1.23 0.05
N ILE A 115 15.51 -0.93 0.12
CA ILE A 115 16.18 -0.10 -0.88
C ILE A 115 16.10 -0.74 -2.27
N THR A 116 16.35 -2.04 -2.37
CA THR A 116 16.35 -2.74 -3.65
C THR A 116 14.93 -2.94 -4.19
N ALA A 117 13.95 -3.20 -3.33
CA ALA A 117 12.52 -3.28 -3.67
C ALA A 117 12.00 -1.99 -4.29
N ALA A 118 12.46 -0.83 -3.81
CA ALA A 118 12.09 0.47 -4.36
C ALA A 118 12.45 0.64 -5.85
N THR A 119 13.33 -0.21 -6.41
CA THR A 119 13.63 -0.21 -7.84
C THR A 119 12.56 -0.91 -8.68
N LEU A 120 11.80 -1.84 -8.09
CA LEU A 120 10.92 -2.75 -8.82
C LEU A 120 9.66 -2.06 -9.35
N ALA A 121 8.85 -1.46 -8.49
CA ALA A 121 7.57 -0.87 -8.88
C ALA A 121 7.72 0.25 -9.93
N PRO A 122 8.56 1.29 -9.76
CA PRO A 122 8.72 2.34 -10.76
C PRO A 122 9.32 1.84 -12.08
N SER A 123 10.28 0.90 -12.02
CA SER A 123 10.91 0.37 -13.23
C SER A 123 9.95 -0.50 -14.04
N THR A 124 9.16 -1.36 -13.38
CA THR A 124 8.20 -2.24 -14.05
C THR A 124 7.07 -1.43 -14.67
N LEU A 125 6.51 -0.44 -13.96
CA LEU A 125 5.44 0.41 -14.46
C LEU A 125 5.92 1.29 -15.64
N SER A 126 7.13 1.82 -15.56
CA SER A 126 7.74 2.56 -16.68
C SER A 126 8.00 1.67 -17.90
N LEU A 127 8.46 0.43 -17.71
CA LEU A 127 8.62 -0.53 -18.81
C LEU A 127 7.26 -0.85 -19.45
N ILE A 128 6.19 -1.03 -18.69
CA ILE A 128 4.83 -1.23 -19.22
C ILE A 128 4.46 -0.05 -20.12
N ARG A 129 4.69 1.19 -19.68
CA ARG A 129 4.42 2.41 -20.46
C ARG A 129 5.11 2.40 -21.84
N ASN A 130 6.36 1.92 -21.88
CA ASN A 130 7.18 1.89 -23.09
C ASN A 130 6.92 0.66 -23.97
N MET A 131 6.47 -0.46 -23.39
CA MET A 131 6.15 -1.70 -24.11
C MET A 131 4.74 -1.66 -24.73
N PHE A 132 3.79 -1.00 -24.06
CA PHE A 132 2.39 -0.95 -24.48
C PHE A 132 2.00 0.47 -24.91
N LEU A 133 2.23 0.77 -26.20
CA LEU A 133 1.98 2.09 -26.77
C LEU A 133 0.49 2.34 -27.01
N ASP A 134 -0.26 1.30 -27.31
CA ASP A 134 -1.74 1.39 -27.41
C ASP A 134 -2.34 1.57 -26.00
N ALA A 135 -3.19 2.59 -25.84
CA ALA A 135 -3.77 2.95 -24.55
C ALA A 135 -4.61 1.81 -23.94
N ASN A 136 -5.39 1.09 -24.77
CA ASN A 136 -6.24 0.00 -24.27
C ASN A 136 -5.39 -1.17 -23.79
N GLN A 137 -4.32 -1.53 -24.52
CA GLN A 137 -3.41 -2.59 -24.12
C GLN A 137 -2.61 -2.19 -22.88
N ARG A 138 -2.21 -0.93 -22.77
CA ARG A 138 -1.52 -0.39 -21.60
C ARG A 138 -2.39 -0.48 -20.35
N THR A 139 -3.65 -0.09 -20.42
CA THR A 139 -4.59 -0.22 -19.29
C THR A 139 -4.75 -1.68 -18.86
N VAL A 140 -4.84 -2.62 -19.83
CA VAL A 140 -4.87 -4.07 -19.51
C VAL A 140 -3.57 -4.50 -18.84
N ALA A 141 -2.41 -4.06 -19.32
CA ALA A 141 -1.12 -4.40 -18.76
C ALA A 141 -0.95 -3.87 -17.32
N ILE A 142 -1.39 -2.64 -17.06
CA ILE A 142 -1.43 -2.06 -15.71
C ILE A 142 -2.41 -2.82 -14.81
N GLY A 143 -3.56 -3.26 -15.33
CA GLY A 143 -4.51 -4.10 -14.60
C GLY A 143 -3.89 -5.44 -14.19
N ILE A 144 -3.16 -6.12 -15.07
CA ILE A 144 -2.44 -7.37 -14.78
C ILE A 144 -1.33 -7.13 -13.76
N TRP A 145 -0.57 -6.04 -13.92
CA TRP A 145 0.46 -5.61 -12.97
C TRP A 145 -0.14 -5.34 -11.59
N GLY A 146 -1.25 -4.60 -11.50
CA GLY A 146 -1.97 -4.34 -10.25
C GLY A 146 -2.54 -5.61 -9.59
N THR A 147 -2.97 -6.59 -10.41
CA THR A 147 -3.43 -7.90 -9.92
C THR A 147 -2.31 -8.64 -9.17
N SER A 148 -1.04 -8.45 -9.54
CA SER A 148 0.10 -9.09 -8.85
C SER A 148 0.18 -8.70 -7.37
N PHE A 149 -0.16 -7.45 -7.03
CA PHE A 149 -0.22 -6.99 -5.64
C PHE A 149 -1.46 -7.50 -4.90
N SER A 150 -2.57 -7.71 -5.62
CA SER A 150 -3.83 -8.16 -5.01
C SER A 150 -3.83 -9.66 -4.69
N ILE A 151 -3.12 -10.46 -5.48
CA ILE A 151 -3.00 -11.91 -5.32
C ILE A 151 -2.19 -12.26 -4.06
N ASP A 152 -1.30 -11.39 -3.63
CA ASP A 152 -0.51 -11.56 -2.41
C ASP A 152 -1.38 -11.91 -1.20
N GLY A 153 -2.47 -11.18 -0.98
CA GLY A 153 -3.38 -11.41 0.15
C GLY A 153 -3.93 -12.85 0.25
N ALA A 154 -3.96 -13.59 -0.86
CA ALA A 154 -4.39 -14.98 -0.89
C ALA A 154 -3.20 -15.96 -0.92
N ILE A 155 -2.22 -15.70 -1.76
CA ILE A 155 -1.07 -16.60 -2.00
C ILE A 155 -0.01 -16.46 -0.90
N GLY A 156 0.24 -15.26 -0.40
CA GLY A 156 1.22 -14.98 0.64
C GLY A 156 1.05 -15.86 1.89
N PRO A 157 -0.10 -15.85 2.54
CA PRO A 157 -0.35 -16.70 3.71
C PRO A 157 -0.27 -18.20 3.41
N LEU A 158 -0.70 -18.65 2.22
CA LEU A 158 -0.65 -20.07 1.85
C LEU A 158 0.80 -20.55 1.67
N ILE A 159 1.59 -19.85 0.87
CA ILE A 159 2.99 -20.20 0.63
C ILE A 159 3.82 -19.99 1.89
N GLY A 160 3.62 -18.87 2.59
CA GLY A 160 4.30 -18.57 3.84
C GLY A 160 4.02 -19.63 4.90
N GLY A 161 2.76 -20.02 5.09
CA GLY A 161 2.36 -21.08 6.01
C GLY A 161 2.99 -22.43 5.66
N LEU A 162 2.96 -22.84 4.38
CA LEU A 162 3.58 -24.07 3.91
C LEU A 162 5.11 -24.09 4.15
N LEU A 163 5.78 -22.97 3.90
CA LEU A 163 7.21 -22.87 4.14
C LEU A 163 7.56 -22.97 5.63
N LEU A 164 6.79 -22.30 6.49
CA LEU A 164 7.01 -22.27 7.94
C LEU A 164 6.65 -23.61 8.61
N GLU A 165 5.77 -24.40 8.03
CA GLU A 165 5.41 -25.73 8.54
C GLU A 165 6.52 -26.77 8.24
N HIS A 166 7.26 -26.62 7.12
CA HIS A 166 8.21 -27.64 6.66
C HIS A 166 9.68 -27.19 6.73
N PHE A 167 9.94 -25.90 6.84
CA PHE A 167 11.27 -25.31 6.81
C PHE A 167 11.44 -24.27 7.92
N TRP A 168 12.68 -23.79 8.14
CA TRP A 168 12.95 -22.71 9.10
C TRP A 168 12.43 -21.35 8.62
N TRP A 169 12.28 -20.40 9.52
CA TRP A 169 11.71 -19.08 9.23
C TRP A 169 12.42 -18.31 8.10
N GLY A 170 13.74 -18.50 7.93
CA GLY A 170 14.48 -17.83 6.86
C GLY A 170 14.08 -18.29 5.45
N SER A 171 13.45 -19.45 5.29
CA SER A 171 13.00 -19.98 4.00
C SER A 171 12.03 -19.04 3.28
N VAL A 172 11.28 -18.22 4.01
CA VAL A 172 10.34 -17.25 3.45
C VAL A 172 11.03 -16.21 2.57
N PHE A 173 12.25 -15.81 2.94
CA PHE A 173 13.04 -14.88 2.13
C PHE A 173 13.61 -15.54 0.86
N LEU A 174 13.90 -16.84 0.91
CA LEU A 174 14.43 -17.58 -0.24
C LEU A 174 13.41 -17.74 -1.37
N LEU A 175 12.13 -17.55 -1.11
CA LEU A 175 11.06 -17.60 -2.11
C LEU A 175 11.31 -16.62 -3.27
N SER A 176 11.90 -15.47 -2.99
CA SER A 176 12.19 -14.44 -3.99
C SER A 176 13.35 -14.81 -4.92
N VAL A 177 14.30 -15.62 -4.46
CA VAL A 177 15.55 -15.92 -5.18
C VAL A 177 15.31 -16.55 -6.56
N PRO A 178 14.51 -17.63 -6.72
CA PRO A 178 14.26 -18.21 -8.03
C PRO A 178 13.58 -17.24 -9.00
N VAL A 179 12.70 -16.37 -8.53
CA VAL A 179 12.03 -15.37 -9.36
C VAL A 179 13.01 -14.27 -9.80
N MET A 180 13.89 -13.83 -8.90
CA MET A 180 14.93 -12.86 -9.27
C MET A 180 15.91 -13.45 -10.28
N ILE A 181 16.28 -14.72 -10.15
CA ILE A 181 17.10 -15.44 -11.14
C ILE A 181 16.37 -15.51 -12.49
N LEU A 182 15.08 -15.86 -12.49
CA LEU A 182 14.27 -15.86 -13.71
C LEU A 182 14.27 -14.48 -14.40
N LEU A 183 14.07 -13.40 -13.62
CA LEU A 183 14.10 -12.03 -14.14
C LEU A 183 15.48 -11.68 -14.71
N LEU A 184 16.56 -12.06 -14.06
CA LEU A 184 17.93 -11.81 -14.54
C LEU A 184 18.25 -12.54 -15.85
N ILE A 185 17.69 -13.74 -16.06
CA ILE A 185 17.90 -14.53 -17.28
C ILE A 185 16.99 -14.06 -18.42
N ALA A 186 15.71 -13.86 -18.12
CA ALA A 186 14.69 -13.53 -19.12
C ALA A 186 14.64 -12.03 -19.46
N GLY A 187 14.89 -11.18 -18.47
CA GLY A 187 14.79 -9.72 -18.61
C GLY A 187 15.61 -9.11 -19.74
N PRO A 188 16.92 -9.44 -19.89
CA PRO A 188 17.73 -8.90 -20.97
C PRO A 188 17.24 -9.25 -22.40
N LYS A 189 16.50 -10.35 -22.55
CA LYS A 189 15.97 -10.83 -23.83
C LYS A 189 14.56 -10.29 -24.13
N LEU A 190 13.74 -10.11 -23.11
CA LEU A 190 12.32 -9.76 -23.25
C LEU A 190 12.05 -8.28 -23.07
N LEU A 191 12.80 -7.61 -22.17
CA LEU A 191 12.51 -6.22 -21.81
C LEU A 191 13.36 -5.27 -22.65
N PRO A 192 12.75 -4.19 -23.20
CA PRO A 192 13.50 -3.15 -23.87
C PRO A 192 14.31 -2.32 -22.88
N GLU A 193 15.45 -1.80 -23.32
CA GLU A 193 16.15 -0.78 -22.56
C GLU A 193 15.61 0.60 -22.94
N PHE A 194 15.33 1.38 -21.93
CA PHE A 194 14.87 2.75 -22.11
C PHE A 194 15.53 3.66 -21.07
N LYS A 195 16.04 4.77 -21.53
CA LYS A 195 16.62 5.84 -20.70
C LYS A 195 16.38 7.18 -21.32
N ASP A 196 16.32 8.24 -20.53
CA ASP A 196 16.28 9.61 -21.03
C ASP A 196 17.67 10.01 -21.55
N PRO A 197 17.84 10.29 -22.86
CA PRO A 197 19.13 10.71 -23.43
C PRO A 197 19.62 12.04 -22.85
N ASN A 198 18.72 12.89 -22.37
CA ASN A 198 19.01 14.22 -21.86
C ASN A 198 19.06 14.28 -20.33
N ALA A 199 18.94 13.14 -19.64
CA ALA A 199 18.99 13.11 -18.19
C ALA A 199 20.33 13.57 -17.65
N GLY A 200 20.32 14.61 -16.83
CA GLY A 200 21.50 15.13 -16.12
C GLY A 200 21.98 14.21 -14.97
N SER A 201 22.92 14.71 -14.18
CA SER A 201 23.41 14.00 -13.00
C SER A 201 22.38 13.97 -11.87
N LEU A 202 22.41 12.91 -11.05
CA LEU A 202 21.57 12.80 -9.85
C LEU A 202 22.02 13.86 -8.82
N ASP A 203 21.10 14.71 -8.38
CA ASP A 203 21.38 15.71 -7.35
C ASP A 203 21.30 15.07 -5.95
N ILE A 204 22.46 14.71 -5.38
CA ILE A 204 22.54 14.02 -4.09
C ILE A 204 21.88 14.82 -2.95
N PRO A 205 22.05 16.17 -2.83
CA PRO A 205 21.31 16.91 -1.81
C PRO A 205 19.79 16.78 -1.92
N SER A 206 19.24 16.72 -3.14
CA SER A 206 17.81 16.47 -3.34
C SER A 206 17.39 15.07 -2.89
N VAL A 207 18.23 14.05 -3.12
CA VAL A 207 18.00 12.69 -2.63
C VAL A 207 17.92 12.69 -1.09
N ILE A 208 18.88 13.32 -0.43
CA ILE A 208 18.92 13.39 1.05
C ILE A 208 17.69 14.13 1.59
N LEU A 209 17.33 15.27 1.00
CA LEU A 209 16.14 16.03 1.41
C LEU A 209 14.84 15.23 1.22
N SER A 210 14.70 14.57 0.07
CA SER A 210 13.53 13.72 -0.20
C SER A 210 13.42 12.57 0.81
N LEU A 211 14.49 11.81 1.00
CA LEU A 211 14.54 10.71 1.97
C LEU A 211 14.23 11.20 3.39
N SER A 212 14.91 12.27 3.84
CA SER A 212 14.71 12.80 5.19
C SER A 212 13.28 13.29 5.40
N SER A 213 12.68 13.94 4.40
CA SER A 213 11.30 14.41 4.46
C SER A 213 10.33 13.24 4.57
N VAL A 214 10.39 12.30 3.62
CA VAL A 214 9.47 11.15 3.54
C VAL A 214 9.57 10.30 4.81
N LEU A 215 10.80 9.92 5.20
CA LEU A 215 11.02 9.07 6.37
C LEU A 215 10.57 9.73 7.67
N SER A 216 10.82 11.05 7.82
CA SER A 216 10.37 11.79 9.01
C SER A 216 8.84 11.85 9.10
N ILE A 217 8.16 12.11 7.98
CA ILE A 217 6.69 12.16 7.94
C ILE A 217 6.10 10.78 8.27
N ILE A 218 6.56 9.72 7.59
CA ILE A 218 6.08 8.36 7.80
C ILE A 218 6.31 7.92 9.25
N TYR A 219 7.52 8.13 9.77
CA TYR A 219 7.86 7.78 11.14
C TYR A 219 7.00 8.53 12.16
N GLY A 220 6.80 9.84 11.94
CA GLY A 220 5.96 10.66 12.81
C GLY A 220 4.50 10.18 12.84
N PHE A 221 3.88 9.91 11.69
CA PHE A 221 2.52 9.40 11.64
C PHE A 221 2.40 7.98 12.18
N LYS A 222 3.42 7.14 11.98
CA LYS A 222 3.43 5.80 12.57
C LYS A 222 3.44 5.87 14.09
N ARG A 223 4.28 6.72 14.68
CA ARG A 223 4.27 6.95 16.13
C ARG A 223 2.93 7.48 16.65
N VAL A 224 2.24 8.32 15.86
CA VAL A 224 0.88 8.75 16.21
C VAL A 224 -0.07 7.55 16.28
N ALA A 225 0.06 6.60 15.38
CA ALA A 225 -0.79 5.40 15.37
C ALA A 225 -0.49 4.44 16.55
N GLU A 226 0.79 4.35 16.97
CA GLU A 226 1.24 3.46 18.06
C GLU A 226 1.08 4.09 19.43
N ASP A 227 1.60 5.30 19.63
CA ASP A 227 1.74 5.97 20.93
C ASP A 227 0.74 7.13 21.13
N GLY A 228 -0.04 7.47 20.08
CA GLY A 228 -0.91 8.64 20.05
C GLY A 228 -0.16 9.95 19.72
N TRP A 229 -0.84 11.09 19.97
CA TRP A 229 -0.29 12.41 19.70
C TRP A 229 0.69 12.85 20.80
N GLU A 230 1.97 12.55 20.58
CA GLU A 230 3.07 12.98 21.43
C GLU A 230 3.88 14.12 20.78
N VAL A 231 4.62 14.88 21.62
CA VAL A 231 5.50 15.97 21.16
C VAL A 231 6.51 15.47 20.13
N LEU A 232 7.07 14.29 20.34
CA LEU A 232 8.08 13.71 19.45
C LEU A 232 7.49 13.36 18.09
N SER A 233 6.30 12.76 18.06
CA SER A 233 5.57 12.45 16.82
C SER A 233 5.29 13.74 16.01
N PHE A 234 4.82 14.77 16.69
CA PHE A 234 4.56 16.07 16.09
C PHE A 234 5.84 16.72 15.54
N LEU A 235 6.95 16.66 16.27
CA LEU A 235 8.25 17.19 15.80
C LEU A 235 8.73 16.47 14.54
N PHE A 236 8.60 15.15 14.44
CA PHE A 236 8.95 14.42 13.22
C PHE A 236 8.08 14.82 12.04
N ILE A 237 6.77 14.95 12.23
CA ILE A 237 5.85 15.39 11.17
C ILE A 237 6.20 16.80 10.70
N VAL A 238 6.35 17.76 11.61
CA VAL A 238 6.67 19.16 11.27
C VAL A 238 8.04 19.27 10.61
N SER A 239 9.07 18.61 11.15
CA SER A 239 10.40 18.61 10.54
C SER A 239 10.38 18.01 9.13
N GLY A 240 9.63 16.92 8.93
CA GLY A 240 9.46 16.31 7.63
C GLY A 240 8.81 17.25 6.61
N PHE A 241 7.74 17.97 6.99
CA PHE A 241 7.13 18.98 6.12
C PHE A 241 8.06 20.16 5.84
N LEU A 242 8.83 20.64 6.82
CA LEU A 242 9.82 21.70 6.61
C LEU A 242 10.91 21.27 5.62
N ILE A 243 11.48 20.08 5.82
CA ILE A 243 12.47 19.49 4.90
C ILE A 243 11.85 19.32 3.50
N GLY A 244 10.59 18.83 3.41
CA GLY A 244 9.85 18.71 2.15
C GLY A 244 9.68 20.06 1.43
N THR A 245 9.42 21.13 2.18
CA THR A 245 9.35 22.48 1.61
C THR A 245 10.70 22.91 1.04
N LEU A 246 11.80 22.63 1.75
CA LEU A 246 13.16 22.89 1.26
C LEU A 246 13.48 22.06 0.02
N PHE A 247 13.07 20.79 0.00
CA PHE A 247 13.18 19.92 -1.16
C PHE A 247 12.45 20.51 -2.38
N ILE A 248 11.17 20.89 -2.24
CA ILE A 248 10.37 21.47 -3.33
C ILE A 248 11.00 22.76 -3.86
N ARG A 249 11.42 23.67 -2.95
CA ARG A 249 12.12 24.91 -3.35
C ARG A 249 13.40 24.64 -4.13
N ARG A 250 14.15 23.59 -3.74
CA ARG A 250 15.34 23.18 -4.47
C ARG A 250 14.98 22.67 -5.86
N GLN A 251 13.92 21.82 -5.99
CA GLN A 251 13.49 21.29 -7.30
C GLN A 251 13.11 22.40 -8.29
N GLN A 252 12.54 23.51 -7.81
CA GLN A 252 12.17 24.66 -8.67
C GLN A 252 13.38 25.33 -9.34
N ASN A 253 14.57 25.21 -8.74
CA ASN A 253 15.78 25.90 -9.19
C ASN A 253 16.77 24.99 -9.94
N LEU A 254 16.49 23.68 -10.03
CA LEU A 254 17.34 22.71 -10.71
C LEU A 254 16.97 22.61 -12.19
N LYS A 255 17.97 22.42 -13.06
CA LYS A 255 17.76 22.14 -14.50
C LYS A 255 17.18 20.72 -14.68
N ASP A 256 17.70 19.76 -13.92
CA ASP A 256 17.28 18.35 -13.94
C ASP A 256 16.79 17.93 -12.56
N PRO A 257 15.55 18.30 -12.17
CA PRO A 257 15.00 17.99 -10.86
C PRO A 257 14.74 16.49 -10.70
N LEU A 258 14.73 16.01 -9.43
CA LEU A 258 14.28 14.66 -9.08
C LEU A 258 12.79 14.46 -9.36
N ILE A 259 11.99 15.49 -9.11
CA ILE A 259 10.56 15.52 -9.38
C ILE A 259 10.31 16.67 -10.34
N ASP A 260 9.71 16.35 -11.49
CA ASP A 260 9.26 17.37 -12.43
C ASP A 260 7.97 18.02 -11.90
N LEU A 261 8.13 19.20 -11.32
CA LEU A 261 7.00 19.96 -10.78
C LEU A 261 6.02 20.45 -11.85
N GLN A 262 6.38 20.38 -13.15
CA GLN A 262 5.47 20.72 -14.23
C GLN A 262 4.37 19.67 -14.39
N LEU A 263 4.62 18.41 -14.04
CA LEU A 263 3.59 17.37 -14.04
C LEU A 263 2.41 17.74 -13.15
N PHE A 264 2.65 18.41 -12.02
CA PHE A 264 1.58 18.84 -11.12
C PHE A 264 0.75 20.03 -11.67
N LYS A 265 1.21 20.69 -12.73
CA LYS A 265 0.42 21.71 -13.43
C LYS A 265 -0.59 21.08 -14.40
N VAL A 266 -0.42 19.81 -14.76
CA VAL A 266 -1.39 19.05 -15.55
C VAL A 266 -2.54 18.64 -14.62
N PRO A 267 -3.76 19.17 -14.82
CA PRO A 267 -4.88 18.90 -13.91
C PRO A 267 -5.21 17.41 -13.80
N ALA A 268 -5.10 16.68 -14.90
CA ALA A 268 -5.36 15.25 -14.97
C ALA A 268 -4.37 14.46 -14.08
N PHE A 269 -3.06 14.78 -14.13
CA PHE A 269 -2.04 14.18 -13.29
C PHE A 269 -2.32 14.39 -11.80
N SER A 270 -2.53 15.63 -11.40
CA SER A 270 -2.75 15.99 -9.98
C SER A 270 -4.06 15.40 -9.44
N ALA A 271 -5.14 15.43 -10.23
CA ALA A 271 -6.42 14.84 -9.86
C ALA A 271 -6.31 13.31 -9.68
N ALA A 272 -5.62 12.62 -10.60
CA ALA A 272 -5.41 11.19 -10.51
C ALA A 272 -4.53 10.80 -9.31
N LEU A 273 -3.46 11.56 -9.04
CA LEU A 273 -2.59 11.33 -7.91
C LEU A 273 -3.34 11.48 -6.57
N ILE A 274 -4.11 12.56 -6.41
CA ILE A 274 -4.93 12.79 -5.22
C ILE A 274 -6.00 11.69 -5.09
N ALA A 275 -6.65 11.31 -6.21
CA ALA A 275 -7.65 10.25 -6.21
C ALA A 275 -7.08 8.92 -5.76
N ASN A 276 -5.92 8.52 -6.29
CA ASN A 276 -5.23 7.29 -5.91
C ASN A 276 -4.86 7.32 -4.42
N SER A 277 -4.18 8.37 -3.98
CA SER A 277 -3.72 8.50 -2.59
C SER A 277 -4.89 8.48 -1.59
N LEU A 278 -5.97 9.22 -1.85
CA LEU A 278 -7.15 9.23 -0.98
C LEU A 278 -7.94 7.91 -1.03
N THR A 279 -7.97 7.23 -2.17
CA THR A 279 -8.61 5.91 -2.28
C THR A 279 -7.87 4.86 -1.45
N ILE A 280 -6.54 4.88 -1.47
CA ILE A 280 -5.73 3.99 -0.63
C ILE A 280 -5.80 4.38 0.86
N PHE A 281 -5.84 5.68 1.16
CA PHE A 281 -6.10 6.19 2.52
C PHE A 281 -7.39 5.59 3.10
N VAL A 282 -8.49 5.64 2.35
CA VAL A 282 -9.78 5.05 2.74
C VAL A 282 -9.67 3.53 2.83
N GLY A 283 -9.05 2.89 1.84
CA GLY A 283 -8.93 1.43 1.75
C GLY A 283 -8.17 0.83 2.92
N LEU A 284 -6.92 1.25 3.15
CA LEU A 284 -6.08 0.70 4.22
C LEU A 284 -6.55 1.14 5.61
N GLY A 285 -7.02 2.38 5.74
CA GLY A 285 -7.57 2.84 7.01
C GLY A 285 -8.83 2.08 7.43
N SER A 286 -9.75 1.79 6.51
CA SER A 286 -10.94 0.98 6.81
C SER A 286 -10.61 -0.51 7.02
N PHE A 287 -9.61 -1.03 6.30
CA PHE A 287 -9.15 -2.41 6.45
C PHE A 287 -8.58 -2.71 7.86
N LEU A 288 -7.93 -1.73 8.49
CA LEU A 288 -7.46 -1.84 9.87
C LEU A 288 -8.61 -2.20 10.83
N PHE A 289 -9.76 -1.53 10.68
CA PHE A 289 -10.94 -1.80 11.52
C PHE A 289 -11.62 -3.11 11.14
N LEU A 290 -11.69 -3.43 9.85
CA LEU A 290 -12.23 -4.71 9.38
C LEU A 290 -11.50 -5.90 10.02
N ALA A 291 -10.17 -5.89 9.99
CA ALA A 291 -9.35 -6.97 10.54
C ALA A 291 -9.58 -7.17 12.05
N GLN A 292 -9.63 -6.07 12.80
CA GLN A 292 -9.92 -6.10 14.23
C GLN A 292 -11.37 -6.51 14.54
N TYR A 293 -12.34 -6.04 13.75
CA TYR A 293 -13.74 -6.42 13.89
C TYR A 293 -13.93 -7.94 13.73
N LEU A 294 -13.36 -8.54 12.69
CA LEU A 294 -13.45 -9.97 12.46
C LEU A 294 -12.86 -10.80 13.62
N GLN A 295 -11.71 -10.38 14.15
CA GLN A 295 -11.00 -11.16 15.17
C GLN A 295 -11.45 -10.84 16.60
N LEU A 296 -11.60 -9.56 16.96
CA LEU A 296 -11.84 -9.15 18.35
C LEU A 296 -13.33 -8.98 18.67
N VAL A 297 -14.15 -8.53 17.71
CA VAL A 297 -15.59 -8.39 17.92
C VAL A 297 -16.31 -9.69 17.65
N LEU A 298 -16.12 -10.30 16.48
CA LEU A 298 -16.76 -11.57 16.12
C LEU A 298 -16.06 -12.79 16.72
N GLY A 299 -14.85 -12.63 17.28
CA GLY A 299 -14.11 -13.72 17.92
C GLY A 299 -13.58 -14.79 16.97
N LEU A 300 -13.41 -14.46 15.68
CA LEU A 300 -12.91 -15.40 14.69
C LEU A 300 -11.42 -15.62 14.88
N SER A 301 -10.95 -16.87 14.71
CA SER A 301 -9.52 -17.12 14.66
C SER A 301 -8.87 -16.39 13.48
N PRO A 302 -7.58 -16.06 13.55
CA PRO A 302 -6.88 -15.37 12.44
C PRO A 302 -7.05 -16.07 11.10
N LEU A 303 -7.00 -17.41 11.08
CA LEU A 303 -7.21 -18.23 9.88
C LEU A 303 -8.63 -18.05 9.31
N VAL A 304 -9.65 -18.15 10.15
CA VAL A 304 -11.04 -17.98 9.73
C VAL A 304 -11.31 -16.55 9.29
N ALA A 305 -10.79 -15.55 9.99
CA ALA A 305 -10.85 -14.15 9.57
C ALA A 305 -10.21 -13.96 8.19
N GLY A 306 -9.04 -14.56 7.94
CA GLY A 306 -8.38 -14.58 6.63
C GLY A 306 -9.26 -15.20 5.54
N PHE A 307 -9.94 -16.31 5.80
CA PHE A 307 -10.89 -16.90 4.84
C PHE A 307 -12.02 -15.93 4.46
N TRP A 308 -12.51 -15.13 5.39
CA TRP A 308 -13.56 -14.16 5.13
C TRP A 308 -13.07 -12.91 4.39
N THR A 309 -11.76 -12.71 4.24
CA THR A 309 -11.19 -11.68 3.35
C THR A 309 -10.97 -12.18 1.91
N LEU A 310 -11.00 -13.49 1.62
CA LEU A 310 -10.83 -14.02 0.28
C LEU A 310 -11.86 -13.50 -0.74
N PRO A 311 -13.15 -13.30 -0.42
CA PRO A 311 -14.10 -12.70 -1.35
C PRO A 311 -13.68 -11.29 -1.80
N SER A 312 -13.10 -10.49 -0.89
CA SER A 312 -12.54 -9.17 -1.20
C SER A 312 -11.32 -9.27 -2.13
N ALA A 313 -10.41 -10.21 -1.88
CA ALA A 313 -9.28 -10.48 -2.76
C ALA A 313 -9.74 -10.91 -4.17
N ALA A 314 -10.74 -11.79 -4.25
CA ALA A 314 -11.37 -12.15 -5.52
C ALA A 314 -12.01 -10.93 -6.21
N GLY A 315 -12.67 -10.06 -5.46
CA GLY A 315 -13.20 -8.78 -5.94
C GLY A 315 -12.11 -7.88 -6.54
N ASN A 316 -10.94 -7.80 -5.90
CA ASN A 316 -9.78 -7.07 -6.44
C ASN A 316 -9.31 -7.65 -7.78
N VAL A 317 -9.16 -8.97 -7.88
CA VAL A 317 -8.75 -9.64 -9.13
C VAL A 317 -9.78 -9.40 -10.23
N VAL A 318 -11.07 -9.60 -9.93
CA VAL A 318 -12.16 -9.37 -10.89
C VAL A 318 -12.20 -7.90 -11.31
N GLY A 319 -12.07 -6.96 -10.38
CA GLY A 319 -12.02 -5.52 -10.66
C GLY A 319 -10.85 -5.16 -11.57
N SER A 320 -9.66 -5.66 -11.26
CA SER A 320 -8.44 -5.40 -12.04
C SER A 320 -8.54 -5.88 -13.50
N LEU A 321 -9.24 -6.98 -13.74
CA LEU A 321 -9.47 -7.50 -15.09
C LEU A 321 -10.67 -6.85 -15.80
N ALA A 322 -11.71 -6.47 -15.04
CA ALA A 322 -12.92 -5.88 -15.58
C ALA A 322 -12.74 -4.42 -16.00
N VAL A 323 -11.98 -3.62 -15.24
CA VAL A 323 -11.76 -2.19 -15.51
C VAL A 323 -11.22 -1.92 -16.91
N PRO A 324 -10.18 -2.62 -17.42
CA PRO A 324 -9.71 -2.44 -18.79
C PRO A 324 -10.74 -2.81 -19.85
N MET A 325 -11.66 -3.74 -19.56
CA MET A 325 -12.74 -4.10 -20.48
C MET A 325 -13.84 -3.03 -20.51
N LEU A 326 -14.13 -2.45 -19.34
CA LEU A 326 -15.14 -1.39 -19.20
C LEU A 326 -14.76 -0.13 -19.97
N VAL A 327 -13.49 0.32 -19.90
CA VAL A 327 -13.04 1.54 -20.56
C VAL A 327 -13.00 1.45 -22.08
N ARG A 328 -13.10 0.23 -22.67
CA ARG A 328 -13.30 0.07 -24.11
C ARG A 328 -14.66 0.55 -24.59
N LYS A 329 -15.66 0.61 -23.71
CA LYS A 329 -17.06 0.96 -24.04
C LYS A 329 -17.55 2.19 -23.27
N ILE A 330 -16.95 2.49 -22.14
CA ILE A 330 -17.36 3.54 -21.22
C ILE A 330 -16.16 4.49 -21.00
N ARG A 331 -16.42 5.78 -20.96
CA ARG A 331 -15.36 6.78 -20.73
C ARG A 331 -14.66 6.54 -19.38
N PRO A 332 -13.32 6.62 -19.30
CA PRO A 332 -12.56 6.37 -18.07
C PRO A 332 -13.09 7.11 -16.84
N ILE A 333 -13.45 8.39 -17.02
CA ILE A 333 -13.98 9.22 -15.92
C ILE A 333 -15.29 8.69 -15.33
N ILE A 334 -16.15 8.05 -16.14
CA ILE A 334 -17.39 7.44 -15.66
C ILE A 334 -17.07 6.17 -14.86
N VAL A 335 -16.07 5.40 -15.29
CA VAL A 335 -15.63 4.19 -14.59
C VAL A 335 -15.01 4.55 -13.23
N VAL A 336 -14.16 5.59 -13.18
CA VAL A 336 -13.59 6.12 -11.92
C VAL A 336 -14.69 6.63 -10.98
N SER A 337 -15.63 7.44 -11.49
CA SER A 337 -16.75 7.93 -10.69
C SER A 337 -17.64 6.80 -10.18
N GLY A 338 -17.90 5.79 -11.01
CA GLY A 338 -18.61 4.57 -10.62
C GLY A 338 -17.88 3.78 -9.52
N GLY A 339 -16.54 3.69 -9.62
CA GLY A 339 -15.69 3.08 -8.59
C GLY A 339 -15.79 3.79 -7.24
N LEU A 340 -15.80 5.12 -7.24
CA LEU A 340 -15.99 5.91 -6.02
C LEU A 340 -17.40 5.72 -5.44
N VAL A 341 -18.43 5.62 -6.28
CA VAL A 341 -19.80 5.29 -5.81
C VAL A 341 -19.83 3.88 -5.20
N LEU A 342 -19.15 2.90 -5.79
CA LEU A 342 -19.00 1.56 -5.19
C LEU A 342 -18.31 1.65 -3.82
N ASN A 343 -17.24 2.44 -3.68
CA ASN A 343 -16.60 2.66 -2.38
C ASN A 343 -17.59 3.21 -1.34
N ILE A 344 -18.40 4.22 -1.69
CA ILE A 344 -19.41 4.78 -0.81
C ILE A 344 -20.43 3.71 -0.39
N VAL A 345 -20.93 2.92 -1.33
CA VAL A 345 -21.89 1.85 -1.06
C VAL A 345 -21.28 0.78 -0.15
N GLY A 346 -20.06 0.33 -0.43
CA GLY A 346 -19.37 -0.67 0.40
C GLY A 346 -19.08 -0.16 1.82
N LEU A 347 -18.71 1.11 1.97
CA LEU A 347 -18.51 1.76 3.27
C LEU A 347 -19.84 1.95 4.02
N ALA A 348 -20.95 2.17 3.33
CA ALA A 348 -22.27 2.17 3.93
C ALA A 348 -22.62 0.79 4.53
N PHE A 349 -22.23 -0.33 3.88
CA PHE A 349 -22.36 -1.65 4.49
C PHE A 349 -21.53 -1.78 5.77
N TYR A 350 -20.31 -1.22 5.83
CA TYR A 350 -19.51 -1.19 7.05
C TYR A 350 -20.16 -0.35 8.16
N ALA A 351 -20.86 0.72 7.81
CA ALA A 351 -21.60 1.54 8.77
C ALA A 351 -22.85 0.85 9.34
N LEU A 352 -23.30 -0.26 8.74
CA LEU A 352 -24.46 -1.05 9.19
C LEU A 352 -24.09 -2.26 10.06
N VAL A 353 -22.80 -2.48 10.35
CA VAL A 353 -22.36 -3.61 11.20
C VAL A 353 -22.85 -3.41 12.64
N ASP A 354 -23.12 -4.51 13.32
CA ASP A 354 -23.38 -4.53 14.75
C ASP A 354 -22.38 -5.44 15.50
N ALA A 355 -22.40 -5.41 16.82
CA ALA A 355 -21.45 -6.17 17.63
C ALA A 355 -21.68 -7.70 17.60
N ASN A 356 -22.80 -8.19 17.07
CA ASN A 356 -23.21 -9.59 17.15
C ASN A 356 -23.34 -10.30 15.79
N SER A 357 -23.68 -9.60 14.71
CA SER A 357 -24.13 -10.22 13.44
C SER A 357 -23.66 -9.50 12.17
N GLY A 358 -22.56 -8.75 12.22
CA GLY A 358 -22.11 -7.93 11.09
C GLY A 358 -21.33 -8.65 9.99
N LEU A 359 -21.06 -9.97 10.08
CA LEU A 359 -20.18 -10.70 9.14
C LEU A 359 -20.61 -10.52 7.67
N VAL A 360 -21.91 -10.66 7.38
CA VAL A 360 -22.44 -10.54 6.01
C VAL A 360 -22.21 -9.13 5.47
N TYR A 361 -22.45 -8.10 6.29
CA TYR A 361 -22.25 -6.70 5.92
C TYR A 361 -20.81 -6.39 5.59
N VAL A 362 -19.85 -6.87 6.42
CA VAL A 362 -18.42 -6.63 6.16
C VAL A 362 -17.94 -7.38 4.92
N VAL A 363 -18.39 -8.60 4.67
CA VAL A 363 -17.99 -9.38 3.48
C VAL A 363 -18.53 -8.71 2.22
N ILE A 364 -19.83 -8.37 2.16
CA ILE A 364 -20.41 -7.69 1.00
C ILE A 364 -19.73 -6.32 0.81
N GLY A 365 -19.60 -5.54 1.88
CA GLY A 365 -18.95 -4.23 1.85
C GLY A 365 -17.51 -4.31 1.32
N SER A 366 -16.70 -5.27 1.81
CA SER A 366 -15.31 -5.44 1.39
C SER A 366 -15.17 -5.79 -0.09
N VAL A 367 -16.05 -6.64 -0.64
CA VAL A 367 -16.07 -6.98 -2.07
C VAL A 367 -16.40 -5.75 -2.91
N ILE A 368 -17.42 -4.99 -2.51
CA ILE A 368 -17.83 -3.76 -3.24
C ILE A 368 -16.72 -2.71 -3.19
N ILE A 369 -16.09 -2.49 -2.03
CA ILE A 369 -14.95 -1.57 -1.87
C ILE A 369 -13.79 -1.99 -2.77
N SER A 370 -13.45 -3.27 -2.82
CA SER A 370 -12.36 -3.79 -3.65
C SER A 370 -12.57 -3.49 -5.13
N LEU A 371 -13.78 -3.71 -5.64
CA LEU A 371 -14.14 -3.36 -7.03
C LEU A 371 -14.02 -1.84 -7.27
N GLY A 372 -14.43 -1.03 -6.30
CA GLY A 372 -14.32 0.42 -6.37
C GLY A 372 -12.87 0.91 -6.38
N ILE A 373 -12.04 0.43 -5.48
CA ILE A 373 -10.61 0.77 -5.39
C ILE A 373 -9.89 0.46 -6.70
N CYS A 374 -10.10 -0.74 -7.28
CA CYS A 374 -9.48 -1.12 -8.55
C CYS A 374 -9.77 -0.14 -9.67
N SER A 375 -11.02 0.33 -9.77
CA SER A 375 -11.43 1.28 -10.80
C SER A 375 -10.65 2.60 -10.71
N VAL A 376 -10.46 3.13 -9.51
CA VAL A 376 -9.75 4.39 -9.28
C VAL A 376 -8.26 4.21 -9.46
N VAL A 377 -7.67 3.20 -8.82
CA VAL A 377 -6.20 3.03 -8.78
C VAL A 377 -5.64 2.66 -10.15
N ILE A 378 -6.27 1.75 -10.89
CA ILE A 378 -5.77 1.33 -12.21
C ILE A 378 -5.83 2.48 -13.21
N LEU A 379 -6.99 3.15 -13.31
CA LEU A 379 -7.15 4.24 -14.26
C LEU A 379 -6.39 5.49 -13.84
N GLY A 380 -6.32 5.76 -12.55
CA GLY A 380 -5.51 6.86 -12.03
C GLY A 380 -4.02 6.63 -12.28
N THR A 381 -3.50 5.42 -12.07
CA THR A 381 -2.10 5.07 -12.35
C THR A 381 -1.81 5.17 -13.86
N ASP A 382 -2.71 4.65 -14.72
CA ASP A 382 -2.57 4.78 -16.19
C ASP A 382 -2.54 6.25 -16.62
N LEU A 383 -3.41 7.08 -16.05
CA LEU A 383 -3.46 8.51 -16.33
C LEU A 383 -2.21 9.25 -15.85
N ILE A 384 -1.74 8.96 -14.63
CA ILE A 384 -0.50 9.55 -14.08
C ILE A 384 0.69 9.23 -14.98
N VAL A 385 0.89 7.95 -15.29
CA VAL A 385 2.03 7.49 -16.10
C VAL A 385 1.88 7.92 -17.56
N GLY A 386 0.64 7.93 -18.08
CA GLY A 386 0.32 8.36 -19.42
C GLY A 386 0.49 9.87 -19.67
N SER A 387 0.32 10.71 -18.64
CA SER A 387 0.49 12.16 -18.71
C SER A 387 1.96 12.60 -18.78
N ALA A 388 2.88 11.72 -18.40
CA ALA A 388 4.31 12.01 -18.46
C ALA A 388 4.89 11.69 -19.85
N PRO A 389 5.92 12.43 -20.32
CA PRO A 389 6.72 12.02 -21.46
C PRO A 389 7.30 10.61 -21.24
N PRO A 390 7.45 9.78 -22.29
CA PRO A 390 8.01 8.44 -22.16
C PRO A 390 9.37 8.39 -21.42
N GLU A 391 10.19 9.43 -21.61
CA GLU A 391 11.50 9.59 -21.00
C GLU A 391 11.42 9.74 -19.47
N ARG A 392 10.31 10.28 -18.95
CA ARG A 392 10.07 10.56 -17.53
C ARG A 392 8.99 9.67 -16.92
N ALA A 393 8.60 8.61 -17.60
CA ALA A 393 7.57 7.70 -17.13
C ALA A 393 7.86 7.10 -15.74
N GLY A 394 9.12 6.90 -15.39
CA GLY A 394 9.48 6.38 -14.09
C GLY A 394 9.46 7.42 -12.97
N ALA A 395 9.73 8.67 -13.26
CA ALA A 395 9.50 9.73 -12.30
C ALA A 395 8.01 9.84 -11.97
N ALA A 396 7.13 9.77 -12.98
CA ALA A 396 5.68 9.75 -12.78
C ALA A 396 5.21 8.51 -12.02
N ALA A 397 5.70 7.32 -12.38
CA ALA A 397 5.41 6.08 -11.69
C ALA A 397 5.83 6.12 -10.22
N SER A 398 7.03 6.63 -9.92
CA SER A 398 7.53 6.74 -8.55
C SER A 398 6.71 7.74 -7.71
N ILE A 399 6.24 8.83 -8.30
CA ILE A 399 5.33 9.78 -7.64
C ILE A 399 4.01 9.09 -7.32
N SER A 400 3.46 8.32 -8.27
CA SER A 400 2.23 7.53 -8.07
C SER A 400 2.37 6.57 -6.89
N GLU A 401 3.41 5.73 -6.89
CA GLU A 401 3.68 4.76 -5.83
C GLU A 401 3.93 5.44 -4.48
N THR A 402 4.69 6.53 -4.46
CA THR A 402 4.88 7.32 -3.23
C THR A 402 3.54 7.85 -2.70
N GLY A 403 2.65 8.31 -3.58
CA GLY A 403 1.31 8.76 -3.22
C GLY A 403 0.45 7.65 -2.62
N VAL A 404 0.56 6.42 -3.14
CA VAL A 404 -0.09 5.20 -2.62
C VAL A 404 0.42 4.88 -1.22
N GLU A 405 1.75 4.83 -1.03
CA GLU A 405 2.38 4.55 0.28
C GLU A 405 1.99 5.61 1.32
N PHE A 406 2.07 6.90 0.99
CA PHE A 406 1.64 7.98 1.87
C PHE A 406 0.14 7.88 2.21
N GLY A 407 -0.70 7.61 1.21
CA GLY A 407 -2.12 7.42 1.42
C GLY A 407 -2.40 6.32 2.44
N GLY A 408 -1.72 5.18 2.32
CA GLY A 408 -1.85 4.06 3.23
C GLY A 408 -1.44 4.38 4.67
N VAL A 409 -0.23 4.93 4.84
CA VAL A 409 0.29 5.31 6.17
C VAL A 409 -0.60 6.35 6.84
N LEU A 410 -0.99 7.40 6.11
CA LEU A 410 -1.89 8.43 6.63
C LEU A 410 -3.28 7.88 6.95
N GLY A 411 -3.80 6.96 6.14
CA GLY A 411 -5.08 6.31 6.38
C GLY A 411 -5.09 5.54 7.70
N ILE A 412 -4.10 4.71 7.93
CA ILE A 412 -3.94 3.96 9.19
C ILE A 412 -3.77 4.92 10.38
N ALA A 413 -2.89 5.89 10.27
CA ALA A 413 -2.59 6.80 11.38
C ALA A 413 -3.76 7.71 11.74
N VAL A 414 -4.36 8.39 10.75
CA VAL A 414 -5.42 9.38 11.00
C VAL A 414 -6.73 8.69 11.37
N LEU A 415 -7.16 7.71 10.58
CA LEU A 415 -8.41 7.00 10.85
C LEU A 415 -8.29 6.12 12.10
N GLY A 416 -7.13 5.49 12.32
CA GLY A 416 -6.82 4.75 13.54
C GLY A 416 -6.90 5.63 14.79
N SER A 417 -6.29 6.83 14.75
CA SER A 417 -6.36 7.80 15.86
C SER A 417 -7.79 8.26 16.13
N ILE A 418 -8.58 8.55 15.09
CA ILE A 418 -9.99 8.93 15.22
C ILE A 418 -10.79 7.80 15.88
N GLY A 419 -10.63 6.57 15.37
CA GLY A 419 -11.34 5.43 15.93
C GLY A 419 -10.95 5.12 17.37
N THR A 420 -9.66 5.21 17.71
CA THR A 420 -9.19 5.05 19.09
C THR A 420 -9.78 6.12 20.01
N ALA A 421 -9.84 7.38 19.56
CA ALA A 421 -10.45 8.46 20.34
C ALA A 421 -11.95 8.21 20.59
N VAL A 422 -12.68 7.73 19.59
CA VAL A 422 -14.10 7.38 19.72
C VAL A 422 -14.29 6.20 20.67
N TYR A 423 -13.48 5.15 20.51
CA TYR A 423 -13.49 3.99 21.42
C TYR A 423 -13.25 4.41 22.86
N LYS A 424 -12.19 5.19 23.11
CA LYS A 424 -11.84 5.69 24.45
C LYS A 424 -13.00 6.52 25.06
N ASN A 425 -13.55 7.45 24.29
CA ASN A 425 -14.67 8.28 24.75
C ASN A 425 -15.92 7.45 25.12
N ARG A 426 -16.19 6.35 24.37
CA ARG A 426 -17.29 5.42 24.70
C ARG A 426 -17.01 4.61 25.96
N MET A 427 -15.75 4.27 26.25
CA MET A 427 -15.33 3.50 27.41
C MET A 427 -15.14 4.36 28.68
N ASP A 428 -14.90 5.66 28.56
CA ASP A 428 -14.58 6.55 29.69
C ASP A 428 -15.71 6.71 30.72
N GLY A 429 -16.97 6.61 30.29
CA GLY A 429 -18.14 6.67 31.17
C GLY A 429 -18.43 5.37 31.92
N LEU A 430 -17.69 4.29 31.67
CA LEU A 430 -17.97 2.96 32.20
C LEU A 430 -17.06 2.64 33.40
N ASN A 431 -17.67 2.17 34.49
CA ASN A 431 -16.98 1.68 35.65
C ASN A 431 -17.45 0.24 35.95
N PHE A 432 -16.49 -0.67 36.12
CA PHE A 432 -16.74 -2.05 36.46
C PHE A 432 -16.16 -2.33 37.85
N ASN A 433 -17.03 -2.71 38.79
CA ASN A 433 -16.59 -3.11 40.13
C ASN A 433 -15.75 -4.40 40.00
N GLY A 434 -14.58 -4.42 40.63
CA GLY A 434 -13.68 -5.60 40.66
C GLY A 434 -12.57 -5.55 39.62
N ILE A 435 -12.45 -4.47 38.84
CA ILE A 435 -11.29 -4.22 37.94
C ILE A 435 -10.36 -3.21 38.62
N SER A 436 -9.05 -3.46 38.60
CA SER A 436 -8.07 -2.49 39.10
C SER A 436 -8.07 -1.21 38.24
N PRO A 437 -7.77 -0.04 38.82
CA PRO A 437 -7.70 1.22 38.03
C PRO A 437 -6.72 1.13 36.85
N GLU A 438 -5.59 0.45 37.00
CA GLU A 438 -4.58 0.25 35.96
C GLU A 438 -5.11 -0.63 34.81
N SER A 439 -5.73 -1.79 35.17
CA SER A 439 -6.36 -2.66 34.17
C SER A 439 -7.51 -1.98 33.45
N MET A 440 -8.28 -1.14 34.14
CA MET A 440 -9.38 -0.39 33.55
C MET A 440 -8.85 0.68 32.57
N GLU A 441 -7.79 1.42 32.92
CA GLU A 441 -7.18 2.39 32.00
C GLU A 441 -6.60 1.69 30.77
N SER A 442 -5.97 0.51 30.94
CA SER A 442 -5.52 -0.31 29.81
C SER A 442 -6.69 -0.73 28.90
N ALA A 443 -7.78 -1.26 29.47
CA ALA A 443 -8.96 -1.69 28.72
C ALA A 443 -9.65 -0.54 27.98
N LYS A 444 -9.62 0.68 28.52
CA LYS A 444 -10.11 1.89 27.86
C LYS A 444 -9.24 2.32 26.68
N GLY A 445 -7.99 1.91 26.61
CA GLY A 445 -7.08 2.28 25.52
C GLY A 445 -7.46 1.66 24.19
N THR A 446 -7.67 0.35 24.12
CA THR A 446 -8.00 -0.39 22.89
C THR A 446 -8.84 -1.64 23.18
N LEU A 447 -9.59 -2.12 22.17
CA LEU A 447 -10.33 -3.39 22.28
C LEU A 447 -9.41 -4.59 22.54
N GLY A 448 -8.23 -4.62 21.92
CA GLY A 448 -7.25 -5.69 22.17
C GLY A 448 -6.79 -5.75 23.64
N ALA A 449 -6.55 -4.59 24.25
CA ALA A 449 -6.22 -4.50 25.66
C ALA A 449 -7.40 -4.93 26.56
N ALA A 450 -8.63 -4.53 26.22
CA ALA A 450 -9.83 -4.98 26.94
C ALA A 450 -10.01 -6.50 26.88
N VAL A 451 -9.72 -7.13 25.73
CA VAL A 451 -9.73 -8.61 25.57
C VAL A 451 -8.66 -9.27 26.45
N SER A 452 -7.47 -8.65 26.55
CA SER A 452 -6.39 -9.18 27.39
C SER A 452 -6.74 -9.08 28.89
N VAL A 453 -7.26 -7.94 29.33
CA VAL A 453 -7.70 -7.72 30.72
C VAL A 453 -8.83 -8.70 31.08
N ALA A 454 -9.79 -8.92 30.18
CA ALA A 454 -10.91 -9.82 30.43
C ALA A 454 -10.49 -11.26 30.72
N LYS A 455 -9.35 -11.72 30.21
CA LYS A 455 -8.83 -13.08 30.47
C LYS A 455 -8.40 -13.30 31.93
N GLU A 456 -8.14 -12.23 32.68
CA GLU A 456 -7.68 -12.25 34.06
C GLU A 456 -8.82 -12.00 35.08
N LEU A 457 -10.05 -11.75 34.58
CA LEU A 457 -11.21 -11.39 35.39
C LEU A 457 -12.17 -12.55 35.59
N PRO A 458 -12.98 -12.54 36.68
CA PRO A 458 -14.13 -13.43 36.83
C PRO A 458 -15.07 -13.31 35.60
N GLU A 459 -15.71 -14.43 35.25
CA GLU A 459 -16.48 -14.59 34.02
C GLU A 459 -17.58 -13.53 33.82
N ASP A 460 -18.32 -13.19 34.87
CA ASP A 460 -19.40 -12.19 34.85
C ASP A 460 -18.89 -10.78 34.54
N ILE A 461 -17.78 -10.38 35.15
CA ILE A 461 -17.12 -9.08 34.93
C ILE A 461 -16.48 -9.05 33.54
N ALA A 462 -15.80 -10.14 33.13
CA ALA A 462 -15.18 -10.29 31.84
C ALA A 462 -16.21 -10.15 30.70
N LEU A 463 -17.34 -10.83 30.80
CA LEU A 463 -18.42 -10.73 29.80
C LEU A 463 -18.98 -9.32 29.70
N SER A 464 -19.18 -8.65 30.83
CA SER A 464 -19.70 -7.27 30.87
C SER A 464 -18.72 -6.27 30.25
N LEU A 465 -17.42 -6.40 30.56
CA LEU A 465 -16.35 -5.59 29.96
C LEU A 465 -16.27 -5.81 28.45
N LEU A 466 -16.22 -7.08 28.02
CA LEU A 466 -16.12 -7.42 26.59
C LEU A 466 -17.33 -6.96 25.79
N HIS A 467 -18.54 -7.09 26.36
CA HIS A 467 -19.75 -6.59 25.71
C HIS A 467 -19.64 -5.07 25.42
N SER A 468 -19.30 -4.30 26.45
CA SER A 468 -19.16 -2.85 26.32
C SER A 468 -18.03 -2.44 25.36
N ALA A 469 -16.86 -3.11 25.48
CA ALA A 469 -15.73 -2.83 24.60
C ALA A 469 -16.01 -3.17 23.13
N LYS A 470 -16.70 -4.27 22.84
CA LYS A 470 -17.12 -4.64 21.48
C LYS A 470 -18.09 -3.62 20.89
N HIS A 471 -19.07 -3.15 21.67
CA HIS A 471 -19.97 -2.10 21.23
C HIS A 471 -19.24 -0.78 20.97
N ALA A 472 -18.36 -0.34 21.88
CA ALA A 472 -17.56 0.87 21.71
C ALA A 472 -16.69 0.82 20.43
N PHE A 473 -16.10 -0.35 20.14
CA PHE A 473 -15.31 -0.56 18.92
C PHE A 473 -16.20 -0.55 17.67
N THR A 474 -17.35 -1.17 17.73
CA THR A 474 -18.31 -1.19 16.60
C THR A 474 -18.76 0.23 16.25
N ASP A 475 -19.10 1.06 17.26
CA ASP A 475 -19.41 2.49 17.06
C ASP A 475 -18.24 3.24 16.39
N SER A 476 -16.99 2.94 16.81
CA SER A 476 -15.79 3.50 16.18
C SER A 476 -15.67 3.10 14.73
N PHE A 477 -15.84 1.82 14.40
CA PHE A 477 -15.78 1.30 13.04
C PHE A 477 -16.87 1.92 12.15
N GLN A 478 -18.10 2.05 12.65
CA GLN A 478 -19.20 2.72 11.96
C GLN A 478 -18.85 4.18 11.63
N LEU A 479 -18.37 4.95 12.62
CA LEU A 479 -18.03 6.36 12.42
C LEU A 479 -16.87 6.52 11.43
N VAL A 480 -15.81 5.73 11.54
CA VAL A 480 -14.70 5.74 10.60
C VAL A 480 -15.19 5.41 9.19
N SER A 481 -16.09 4.44 9.03
CA SER A 481 -16.67 4.08 7.74
C SER A 481 -17.50 5.23 7.14
N ILE A 482 -18.25 5.96 7.96
CA ILE A 482 -18.99 7.16 7.53
C ILE A 482 -18.01 8.25 7.06
N ILE A 483 -16.94 8.52 7.82
CA ILE A 483 -15.91 9.49 7.43
C ILE A 483 -15.28 9.10 6.09
N CYS A 484 -14.93 7.83 5.92
CA CYS A 484 -14.39 7.30 4.66
C CYS A 484 -15.39 7.47 3.49
N ALA A 485 -16.67 7.23 3.73
CA ALA A 485 -17.73 7.43 2.74
C ALA A 485 -17.86 8.92 2.34
N VAL A 486 -17.77 9.83 3.30
CA VAL A 486 -17.78 11.28 3.03
C VAL A 486 -16.56 11.70 2.22
N ILE A 487 -15.36 11.21 2.55
CA ILE A 487 -14.14 11.48 1.78
C ILE A 487 -14.32 10.99 0.33
N SER A 488 -14.79 9.75 0.14
CA SER A 488 -15.06 9.18 -1.19
C SER A 488 -16.11 9.95 -1.96
N PHE A 489 -17.13 10.47 -1.29
CA PHE A 489 -18.18 11.29 -1.88
C PHE A 489 -17.66 12.65 -2.35
N VAL A 490 -16.89 13.35 -1.51
CA VAL A 490 -16.25 14.62 -1.87
C VAL A 490 -15.32 14.43 -3.07
N LEU A 491 -14.55 13.33 -3.07
CA LEU A 491 -13.67 12.99 -4.18
C LEU A 491 -14.46 12.74 -5.48
N ALA A 492 -15.56 11.99 -5.41
CA ALA A 492 -16.43 11.73 -6.55
C ALA A 492 -17.01 13.02 -7.14
N ILE A 493 -17.48 13.94 -6.30
CA ILE A 493 -17.96 15.25 -6.74
C ILE A 493 -16.84 16.06 -7.40
N THR A 494 -15.65 16.09 -6.81
CA THR A 494 -14.50 16.83 -7.34
C THR A 494 -14.14 16.34 -8.73
N ILE A 495 -14.02 15.03 -8.93
CA ILE A 495 -13.72 14.42 -10.22
C ILE A 495 -14.85 14.70 -11.23
N PHE A 496 -16.10 14.63 -10.82
CA PHE A 496 -17.24 14.92 -11.69
C PHE A 496 -17.26 16.38 -12.16
N ILE A 497 -16.94 17.33 -11.28
CA ILE A 497 -16.83 18.75 -11.65
C ILE A 497 -15.68 18.99 -12.61
N MET A 498 -14.53 18.34 -12.39
CA MET A 498 -13.34 18.47 -13.23
C MET A 498 -13.46 17.75 -14.57
N ARG A 499 -14.51 16.94 -14.81
CA ARG A 499 -14.67 16.12 -16.02
C ARG A 499 -14.48 16.89 -17.33
N LYS A 500 -14.99 18.14 -17.44
CA LYS A 500 -14.87 18.97 -18.62
C LYS A 500 -13.44 19.43 -18.90
N SER A 501 -12.64 19.63 -17.86
CA SER A 501 -11.22 19.97 -17.96
C SER A 501 -10.39 18.74 -18.35
N LEU A 502 -10.71 17.58 -17.75
CA LEU A 502 -10.02 16.31 -18.00
C LEU A 502 -10.31 15.77 -19.42
N GLU A 503 -11.55 15.90 -19.90
CA GLU A 503 -11.95 15.47 -21.26
C GLU A 503 -11.29 16.30 -22.38
N LYS A 504 -10.90 17.56 -22.11
CA LYS A 504 -10.19 18.40 -23.11
C LYS A 504 -8.74 18.01 -23.32
N GLU A 505 -8.12 17.33 -22.38
CA GLU A 505 -6.72 16.89 -22.47
C GLU A 505 -6.60 15.51 -23.15
N GLU A 506 -7.69 14.73 -23.22
CA GLU A 506 -7.74 13.44 -23.92
C GLU A 506 -8.05 13.57 -25.43
N SER A 507 -8.53 14.72 -25.89
CA SER A 507 -8.87 15.00 -27.31
C SER A 507 -7.73 15.71 -28.03
#